data_a3734000133f7a58edbb056406955447
#
_entry.id   a3734000133f7a58edbb056406955447
#
_cell.length_a   1.000
_cell.length_b   1.000
_cell.length_c   1.000
_cell.angle_alpha   90.00
_cell.angle_beta   90.00
_cell.angle_gamma   90.00
#
_symmetry.space_group_name_H-M   'P 1'
#
loop_
_entity.id
_entity.type
_entity.pdbx_description
1 polymer ?
#
loop_
_entity_poly.entity_id
_entity_poly.type
_entity_poly.pdbx_seq_one_letter_code
_entity_poly.pdbx_strand_id
1 'polypeptide(L)'
;MKKFVASAMAAAMAVSLAACGGTSTSTATSTAEPKTESTAASSEAAAEETAGNLSGTLEVWSSGEELGRFVEGFNKEYPDVTVNITVVPNADFLTKLTPTLASGQGAPDIFTGESDYVKYLVNSGYWDDLNQEPYNVGQYKDDIWEYVLNVGTDDSGAVRALSWQASPGSILYRRDLAKEVLGTDDPDEVSQQLNSNAAMLDAAAKFSEKGVKMFASWQDIMNMQFSNREQPWVVDD
;
A
#
# COMPACT_ATOMS: atom_id res chain seq x y z
N MET A 1 -12.55 16.29 -48.74
CA MET A 1 -12.17 14.90 -48.97
C MET A 1 -11.85 14.24 -47.62
N LYS A 2 -12.85 14.08 -46.71
CA LYS A 2 -12.69 13.41 -45.41
C LYS A 2 -14.02 12.80 -44.95
N LYS A 3 -14.70 12.04 -45.79
CA LYS A 3 -16.00 11.37 -45.44
C LYS A 3 -16.19 9.96 -46.04
N PHE A 4 -15.12 9.27 -46.45
CA PHE A 4 -15.27 7.96 -47.12
C PHE A 4 -14.48 6.80 -46.53
N VAL A 5 -13.99 6.90 -45.26
CA VAL A 5 -13.22 5.79 -44.65
C VAL A 5 -13.98 5.10 -43.46
N ALA A 6 -15.16 5.58 -43.10
CA ALA A 6 -15.88 5.05 -41.93
C ALA A 6 -16.89 3.92 -42.25
N SER A 7 -17.05 3.47 -43.50
CA SER A 7 -18.07 2.48 -43.88
C SER A 7 -17.59 1.09 -44.27
N ALA A 8 -16.29 0.80 -44.18
CA ALA A 8 -15.73 -0.49 -44.61
C ALA A 8 -15.35 -1.47 -43.48
N MET A 9 -15.53 -1.11 -42.20
CA MET A 9 -15.16 -1.98 -41.07
C MET A 9 -16.36 -2.63 -40.33
N ALA A 10 -17.57 -2.44 -40.76
CA ALA A 10 -18.77 -2.99 -40.12
C ALA A 10 -19.30 -4.29 -40.68
N ALA A 11 -18.64 -4.92 -41.67
CA ALA A 11 -19.16 -6.09 -42.41
C ALA A 11 -18.41 -7.42 -42.18
N ALA A 12 -17.44 -7.49 -41.23
CA ALA A 12 -16.62 -8.70 -41.03
C ALA A 12 -16.85 -9.48 -39.73
N MET A 13 -17.88 -9.18 -38.91
CA MET A 13 -18.14 -9.86 -37.63
C MET A 13 -19.51 -10.58 -37.56
N ALA A 14 -20.02 -11.11 -38.65
CA ALA A 14 -21.35 -11.76 -38.65
C ALA A 14 -21.35 -13.19 -39.18
N VAL A 15 -20.26 -13.95 -39.20
CA VAL A 15 -20.28 -15.36 -39.63
C VAL A 15 -19.34 -16.19 -38.74
N SER A 16 -19.77 -16.54 -37.52
CA SER A 16 -19.25 -17.70 -36.77
C SER A 16 -20.09 -18.06 -35.53
N LEU A 17 -21.39 -18.26 -35.71
CA LEU A 17 -22.28 -18.87 -34.71
C LEU A 17 -23.31 -19.78 -35.39
N ALA A 18 -22.87 -20.93 -35.90
CA ALA A 18 -23.75 -22.02 -36.25
C ALA A 18 -22.94 -23.32 -36.39
N ALA A 19 -22.87 -24.13 -35.36
CA ALA A 19 -22.77 -25.61 -35.33
C ALA A 19 -22.35 -26.05 -33.93
N CYS A 20 -23.25 -26.56 -33.13
CA CYS A 20 -23.65 -27.94 -32.94
C CYS A 20 -24.76 -28.03 -31.91
N GLY A 21 -25.96 -28.28 -32.39
CA GLY A 21 -27.01 -28.85 -31.58
C GLY A 21 -26.89 -30.38 -31.62
N GLY A 22 -27.12 -31.04 -30.48
CA GLY A 22 -27.14 -32.49 -30.35
C GLY A 22 -27.79 -32.89 -29.07
N THR A 23 -29.08 -33.04 -29.14
CA THR A 23 -30.02 -33.62 -28.14
C THR A 23 -29.73 -35.11 -27.93
N SER A 24 -29.67 -35.57 -26.69
CA SER A 24 -30.17 -36.94 -26.36
C SER A 24 -30.47 -37.05 -24.86
N THR A 25 -31.71 -37.40 -24.66
CA THR A 25 -32.46 -37.78 -23.46
C THR A 25 -32.02 -39.15 -22.92
N SER A 26 -32.01 -39.34 -21.63
CA SER A 26 -32.76 -40.32 -20.83
C SER A 26 -31.95 -40.92 -19.69
N THR A 27 -32.52 -40.78 -18.55
CA THR A 27 -33.16 -41.75 -17.63
C THR A 27 -32.29 -42.27 -16.49
N ALA A 28 -32.86 -42.06 -15.33
CA ALA A 28 -32.52 -42.46 -13.96
C ALA A 28 -32.03 -43.89 -13.77
N THR A 29 -31.24 -44.14 -12.71
CA THR A 29 -31.60 -45.00 -11.57
C THR A 29 -30.38 -45.20 -10.66
N SER A 30 -30.52 -44.74 -9.40
CA SER A 30 -30.30 -45.42 -8.13
C SER A 30 -29.00 -46.19 -7.82
N THR A 31 -28.47 -45.84 -6.66
CA THR A 31 -27.98 -46.72 -5.57
C THR A 31 -26.48 -46.99 -5.44
N ALA A 32 -26.06 -46.70 -4.21
CA ALA A 32 -24.95 -47.27 -3.42
C ALA A 32 -23.64 -46.48 -3.36
N GLU A 33 -23.45 -45.88 -2.18
CA GLU A 33 -22.11 -45.72 -1.56
C GLU A 33 -21.36 -47.06 -1.49
N PRO A 34 -20.03 -47.03 -1.57
CA PRO A 34 -19.31 -47.16 -0.32
C PRO A 34 -18.14 -46.22 -0.16
N LYS A 35 -17.89 -45.90 1.12
CA LYS A 35 -16.64 -45.47 1.72
C LYS A 35 -15.41 -45.96 0.98
N THR A 36 -14.40 -45.11 0.80
CA THR A 36 -13.04 -45.40 1.21
C THR A 36 -12.12 -44.19 1.01
N GLU A 37 -11.42 -43.90 2.09
CA GLU A 37 -10.05 -43.45 2.23
C GLU A 37 -9.61 -42.15 1.61
N SER A 38 -9.52 -41.21 2.53
CA SER A 38 -8.53 -40.15 2.63
C SER A 38 -7.14 -40.67 2.20
N THR A 39 -6.68 -40.22 1.07
CA THR A 39 -5.25 -40.05 0.84
C THR A 39 -4.96 -38.55 0.84
N ALA A 40 -4.57 -38.07 1.99
CA ALA A 40 -3.79 -36.87 2.11
C ALA A 40 -2.47 -37.14 1.34
N ALA A 41 -2.43 -36.67 0.12
CA ALA A 41 -1.21 -36.58 -0.66
C ALA A 41 -0.92 -35.11 -0.85
N SER A 42 -0.09 -34.60 0.07
CA SER A 42 1.02 -33.71 -0.18
C SER A 42 0.78 -32.60 -1.22
N SER A 43 0.27 -31.47 -0.77
CA SER A 43 0.51 -30.18 -1.42
C SER A 43 1.75 -29.52 -0.80
N GLU A 44 2.84 -30.25 -0.77
CA GLU A 44 4.14 -29.79 -0.26
C GLU A 44 5.18 -29.76 -1.39
N ALA A 45 4.76 -29.37 -2.59
CA ALA A 45 5.64 -29.30 -3.75
C ALA A 45 5.35 -28.12 -4.67
N ALA A 46 4.99 -26.93 -4.11
CA ALA A 46 4.85 -25.69 -4.88
C ALA A 46 5.57 -24.50 -4.23
N ALA A 47 6.51 -24.73 -3.34
CA ALA A 47 7.24 -23.65 -2.63
C ALA A 47 8.76 -23.81 -2.67
N GLU A 48 9.32 -24.49 -3.68
CA GLU A 48 10.75 -24.48 -3.98
C GLU A 48 10.97 -24.28 -5.48
N GLU A 49 10.41 -23.24 -6.09
CA GLU A 49 11.09 -22.59 -7.18
C GLU A 49 12.18 -21.74 -6.55
N THR A 50 13.37 -22.28 -6.55
CA THR A 50 14.60 -21.69 -6.03
C THR A 50 14.73 -20.25 -6.53
N ALA A 51 14.78 -19.30 -5.62
CA ALA A 51 14.99 -17.86 -5.83
C ALA A 51 16.13 -17.52 -6.83
N GLY A 52 16.97 -18.46 -7.18
CA GLY A 52 18.14 -18.27 -8.04
C GLY A 52 17.91 -18.28 -9.55
N ASN A 53 16.70 -18.52 -10.07
CA ASN A 53 16.46 -18.63 -11.53
C ASN A 53 15.56 -17.51 -12.12
N LEU A 54 15.18 -16.52 -11.33
CA LEU A 54 14.40 -15.41 -11.83
C LEU A 54 15.30 -14.43 -12.56
N SER A 55 14.90 -14.02 -13.77
CA SER A 55 15.60 -13.02 -14.57
C SER A 55 14.60 -12.10 -15.26
N GLY A 56 15.03 -10.89 -15.55
CA GLY A 56 14.17 -9.91 -16.22
C GLY A 56 14.48 -8.48 -15.78
N THR A 57 13.56 -7.58 -16.09
CA THR A 57 13.69 -6.18 -15.72
C THR A 57 12.42 -5.74 -15.00
N LEU A 58 12.58 -5.03 -13.88
CA LEU A 58 11.51 -4.34 -13.16
C LEU A 58 11.68 -2.83 -13.33
N GLU A 59 10.66 -2.17 -13.83
CA GLU A 59 10.58 -0.72 -13.91
C GLU A 59 9.89 -0.19 -12.66
N VAL A 60 10.59 0.62 -11.87
CA VAL A 60 10.12 1.10 -10.58
C VAL A 60 10.08 2.62 -10.57
N TRP A 61 8.93 3.20 -10.22
CA TRP A 61 8.83 4.64 -9.97
C TRP A 61 8.79 4.93 -8.48
N SER A 62 9.63 5.86 -8.02
CA SER A 62 9.72 6.25 -6.62
C SER A 62 9.72 7.76 -6.47
N SER A 63 9.13 8.25 -5.38
CA SER A 63 9.19 9.68 -5.00
C SER A 63 10.55 10.09 -4.45
N GLY A 64 11.38 9.13 -4.03
CA GLY A 64 12.71 9.35 -3.44
C GLY A 64 13.72 8.29 -3.86
N GLU A 65 14.97 8.47 -3.42
CA GLU A 65 16.11 7.60 -3.76
C GLU A 65 16.27 6.43 -2.78
N GLU A 66 15.47 6.36 -1.72
CA GLU A 66 15.64 5.41 -0.61
C GLU A 66 15.51 3.95 -1.04
N LEU A 67 14.74 3.67 -2.09
CA LEU A 67 14.55 2.32 -2.61
C LEU A 67 15.85 1.68 -3.10
N GLY A 68 16.85 2.47 -3.50
CA GLY A 68 18.16 1.95 -3.92
C GLY A 68 18.79 1.00 -2.91
N ARG A 69 18.61 1.26 -1.61
CA ARG A 69 19.12 0.41 -0.53
C ARG A 69 18.48 -0.99 -0.51
N PHE A 70 17.19 -1.06 -0.84
CA PHE A 70 16.46 -2.32 -0.88
C PHE A 70 16.81 -3.13 -2.13
N VAL A 71 17.05 -2.44 -3.25
CA VAL A 71 17.50 -3.07 -4.50
C VAL A 71 18.86 -3.74 -4.32
N GLU A 72 19.78 -3.14 -3.58
CA GLU A 72 21.07 -3.77 -3.26
C GLU A 72 20.90 -5.10 -2.48
N GLY A 73 19.94 -5.15 -1.57
CA GLY A 73 19.58 -6.38 -0.84
C GLY A 73 18.93 -7.41 -1.76
N PHE A 74 17.96 -6.97 -2.55
CA PHE A 74 17.23 -7.80 -3.49
C PHE A 74 18.15 -8.45 -4.54
N ASN A 75 19.08 -7.71 -5.11
CA ASN A 75 19.99 -8.22 -6.14
C ASN A 75 21.03 -9.23 -5.61
N LYS A 76 21.19 -9.37 -4.29
CA LYS A 76 22.01 -10.44 -3.72
C LYS A 76 21.31 -11.80 -3.82
N GLU A 77 19.98 -11.80 -3.75
CA GLU A 77 19.15 -13.00 -3.84
C GLU A 77 18.73 -13.28 -5.28
N TYR A 78 18.52 -12.21 -6.07
CA TYR A 78 18.07 -12.26 -7.47
C TYR A 78 19.04 -11.51 -8.40
N PRO A 79 20.25 -12.05 -8.63
CA PRO A 79 21.31 -11.34 -9.36
C PRO A 79 21.00 -11.13 -10.85
N ASP A 80 20.12 -11.94 -11.43
CA ASP A 80 19.75 -11.86 -12.84
C ASP A 80 18.53 -10.96 -13.10
N VAL A 81 17.98 -10.33 -12.05
CA VAL A 81 16.90 -9.35 -12.17
C VAL A 81 17.49 -7.93 -12.16
N THR A 82 17.22 -7.19 -13.21
CA THR A 82 17.58 -5.77 -13.31
C THR A 82 16.44 -4.92 -12.74
N VAL A 83 16.74 -4.00 -11.82
CA VAL A 83 15.76 -3.06 -11.28
C VAL A 83 16.13 -1.64 -11.72
N ASN A 84 15.28 -1.03 -12.53
CA ASN A 84 15.42 0.35 -13.00
C ASN A 84 14.56 1.27 -12.13
N ILE A 85 15.17 2.15 -11.36
CA ILE A 85 14.44 3.12 -10.53
C ILE A 85 14.39 4.46 -11.27
N THR A 86 13.17 4.94 -11.53
CA THR A 86 12.91 6.30 -11.97
C THR A 86 12.43 7.13 -10.80
N VAL A 87 13.22 8.13 -10.39
CA VAL A 87 12.83 9.05 -9.33
C VAL A 87 11.98 10.17 -9.91
N VAL A 88 10.75 10.28 -9.44
CA VAL A 88 9.81 11.35 -9.81
C VAL A 88 9.51 12.15 -8.55
N PRO A 89 9.83 13.46 -8.50
CA PRO A 89 9.54 14.29 -7.33
C PRO A 89 8.07 14.20 -6.90
N ASN A 90 7.82 14.19 -5.60
CA ASN A 90 6.49 14.02 -5.02
C ASN A 90 5.45 15.02 -5.61
N ALA A 91 5.85 16.27 -5.83
CA ALA A 91 4.99 17.30 -6.42
C ALA A 91 4.49 16.96 -7.84
N ASP A 92 5.24 16.17 -8.60
CA ASP A 92 4.92 15.79 -9.97
C ASP A 92 4.37 14.37 -10.07
N PHE A 93 4.43 13.60 -8.98
CA PHE A 93 4.25 12.14 -9.01
C PHE A 93 2.88 11.75 -9.58
N LEU A 94 1.80 12.23 -8.99
CA LEU A 94 0.44 11.91 -9.45
C LEU A 94 0.14 12.42 -10.85
N THR A 95 0.63 13.61 -11.22
CA THR A 95 0.39 14.19 -12.54
C THR A 95 1.06 13.40 -13.67
N LYS A 96 2.14 12.69 -13.36
CA LYS A 96 2.82 11.80 -14.31
C LYS A 96 2.28 10.38 -14.24
N LEU A 97 2.08 9.85 -13.04
CA LEU A 97 1.68 8.47 -12.83
C LEU A 97 0.26 8.18 -13.33
N THR A 98 -0.71 9.00 -12.96
CA THR A 98 -2.13 8.74 -13.28
C THR A 98 -2.39 8.57 -14.78
N PRO A 99 -1.95 9.46 -15.69
CA PRO A 99 -2.15 9.27 -17.13
C PRO A 99 -1.36 8.08 -17.68
N THR A 100 -0.19 7.78 -17.10
CA THR A 100 0.63 6.63 -17.50
C THR A 100 -0.09 5.32 -17.19
N LEU A 101 -0.62 5.17 -15.97
CA LEU A 101 -1.43 4.01 -15.57
C LEU A 101 -2.70 3.89 -16.44
N ALA A 102 -3.39 4.99 -16.67
CA ALA A 102 -4.61 5.00 -17.49
C ALA A 102 -4.38 4.60 -18.94
N SER A 103 -3.21 4.93 -19.52
CA SER A 103 -2.85 4.54 -20.89
C SER A 103 -2.26 3.14 -21.00
N GLY A 104 -1.70 2.61 -19.90
CA GLY A 104 -0.93 1.36 -19.87
C GLY A 104 0.39 1.42 -20.65
N GLN A 105 0.78 2.60 -21.17
CA GLN A 105 2.01 2.76 -21.95
C GLN A 105 3.12 3.35 -21.07
N GLY A 106 4.20 2.58 -20.91
CA GLY A 106 5.33 2.99 -20.07
C GLY A 106 5.00 3.03 -18.58
N ALA A 107 3.96 2.32 -18.17
CA ALA A 107 3.63 2.16 -16.78
C ALA A 107 4.74 1.37 -16.07
N PRO A 108 5.13 1.76 -14.86
CA PRO A 108 6.06 0.98 -14.05
C PRO A 108 5.40 -0.32 -13.56
N ASP A 109 6.22 -1.35 -13.32
CA ASP A 109 5.78 -2.59 -12.66
C ASP A 109 5.50 -2.37 -11.18
N ILE A 110 6.26 -1.46 -10.55
CA ILE A 110 6.12 -1.10 -9.15
C ILE A 110 6.21 0.42 -9.02
N PHE A 111 5.39 0.99 -8.16
CA PHE A 111 5.52 2.41 -7.84
C PHE A 111 5.19 2.70 -6.37
N THR A 112 5.77 3.76 -5.85
CA THR A 112 5.54 4.19 -4.46
C THR A 112 4.33 5.10 -4.36
N GLY A 113 3.74 5.16 -3.17
CA GLY A 113 2.69 6.11 -2.83
C GLY A 113 2.99 6.74 -1.48
N GLU A 114 2.88 8.06 -1.39
CA GLU A 114 3.01 8.80 -0.15
C GLU A 114 1.67 8.85 0.60
N SER A 115 1.73 9.01 1.91
CA SER A 115 0.56 8.99 2.79
C SER A 115 -0.50 10.05 2.46
N ASP A 116 -0.11 11.14 1.81
CA ASP A 116 -1.00 12.24 1.42
C ASP A 116 -1.88 11.92 0.21
N TYR A 117 -1.53 10.94 -0.60
CA TYR A 117 -2.29 10.56 -1.79
C TYR A 117 -2.46 9.05 -2.02
N VAL A 118 -1.81 8.19 -1.23
CA VAL A 118 -1.89 6.73 -1.46
C VAL A 118 -3.33 6.21 -1.41
N LYS A 119 -4.19 6.78 -0.56
CA LYS A 119 -5.59 6.38 -0.48
C LYS A 119 -6.36 6.59 -1.78
N TYR A 120 -6.09 7.68 -2.49
CA TYR A 120 -6.61 7.90 -3.84
C TYR A 120 -6.13 6.81 -4.82
N LEU A 121 -4.85 6.45 -4.75
CA LEU A 121 -4.29 5.46 -5.65
C LEU A 121 -4.86 4.06 -5.38
N VAL A 122 -4.88 3.57 -4.14
CA VAL A 122 -5.36 2.20 -3.82
C VAL A 122 -6.81 1.98 -4.24
N ASN A 123 -7.63 3.03 -4.28
CA ASN A 123 -9.01 2.98 -4.77
C ASN A 123 -9.14 3.22 -6.29
N SER A 124 -8.04 3.46 -7.01
CA SER A 124 -8.08 3.80 -8.44
C SER A 124 -8.36 2.63 -9.38
N GLY A 125 -8.21 1.39 -8.90
CA GLY A 125 -8.37 0.18 -9.72
C GLY A 125 -7.17 -0.16 -10.62
N TYR A 126 -6.04 0.55 -10.50
CA TYR A 126 -4.81 0.28 -11.27
C TYR A 126 -3.86 -0.68 -10.58
N TRP A 127 -4.17 -1.14 -9.37
CA TRP A 127 -3.31 -1.98 -8.56
C TRP A 127 -3.86 -3.40 -8.48
N ASP A 128 -2.98 -4.38 -8.48
CA ASP A 128 -3.35 -5.76 -8.23
C ASP A 128 -3.82 -5.97 -6.78
N ASP A 129 -4.64 -6.99 -6.57
CA ASP A 129 -4.99 -7.45 -5.23
C ASP A 129 -3.89 -8.38 -4.70
N LEU A 130 -3.07 -7.85 -3.82
CA LEU A 130 -1.95 -8.58 -3.24
C LEU A 130 -2.36 -9.73 -2.30
N ASN A 131 -3.65 -9.87 -1.96
CA ASN A 131 -4.15 -11.05 -1.26
C ASN A 131 -4.27 -12.26 -2.18
N GLN A 132 -4.31 -12.05 -3.50
CA GLN A 132 -4.45 -13.12 -4.50
C GLN A 132 -3.09 -13.68 -4.91
N GLU A 133 -3.09 -14.89 -5.46
CA GLU A 133 -1.91 -15.45 -6.11
C GLU A 133 -1.51 -14.58 -7.32
N PRO A 134 -0.21 -14.40 -7.59
CA PRO A 134 0.93 -15.06 -6.94
C PRO A 134 1.45 -14.36 -5.67
N TYR A 135 0.87 -13.24 -5.25
CA TYR A 135 1.42 -12.39 -4.17
C TYR A 135 1.17 -12.97 -2.78
N ASN A 136 -0.06 -13.44 -2.51
CA ASN A 136 -0.46 -14.09 -1.27
C ASN A 136 0.02 -13.38 0.02
N VAL A 137 -0.14 -12.05 0.07
CA VAL A 137 0.37 -11.19 1.15
C VAL A 137 -0.23 -11.52 2.51
N GLY A 138 -1.35 -12.25 2.53
CA GLY A 138 -2.00 -12.70 3.75
C GLY A 138 -1.09 -13.46 4.71
N GLN A 139 -0.05 -14.14 4.22
CA GLN A 139 0.95 -14.85 5.03
C GLN A 139 1.83 -13.93 5.88
N TYR A 140 1.92 -12.63 5.54
CA TYR A 140 2.76 -11.65 6.24
C TYR A 140 1.94 -10.72 7.15
N LYS A 141 0.61 -10.88 7.23
CA LYS A 141 -0.27 -9.93 7.96
C LYS A 141 0.08 -9.81 9.44
N ASP A 142 0.50 -10.89 10.06
CA ASP A 142 0.85 -10.91 11.49
C ASP A 142 2.19 -10.19 11.77
N ASP A 143 3.02 -9.99 10.74
CA ASP A 143 4.29 -9.29 10.81
C ASP A 143 4.17 -7.79 10.49
N ILE A 144 2.99 -7.34 10.06
CA ILE A 144 2.73 -5.95 9.65
C ILE A 144 1.77 -5.30 10.64
N TRP A 145 2.12 -4.11 11.13
CA TRP A 145 1.23 -3.34 11.98
C TRP A 145 -0.08 -3.03 11.25
N GLU A 146 -1.20 -3.26 11.92
CA GLU A 146 -2.54 -3.10 11.34
C GLU A 146 -2.74 -1.72 10.68
N TYR A 147 -2.32 -0.63 11.34
CA TYR A 147 -2.46 0.71 10.77
C TYR A 147 -1.63 0.91 9.50
N VAL A 148 -0.49 0.23 9.38
CA VAL A 148 0.37 0.27 8.18
C VAL A 148 -0.30 -0.48 7.04
N LEU A 149 -0.86 -1.65 7.34
CA LEU A 149 -1.59 -2.45 6.34
C LEU A 149 -2.83 -1.70 5.83
N ASN A 150 -3.56 -1.03 6.72
CA ASN A 150 -4.77 -0.28 6.39
C ASN A 150 -4.51 0.88 5.43
N VAL A 151 -3.32 1.49 5.45
CA VAL A 151 -2.94 2.53 4.49
C VAL A 151 -2.93 2.00 3.05
N GLY A 152 -2.47 0.76 2.86
CA GLY A 152 -2.40 0.08 1.56
C GLY A 152 -3.66 -0.70 1.18
N THR A 153 -4.71 -0.66 1.99
CA THR A 153 -5.96 -1.40 1.76
C THR A 153 -7.03 -0.49 1.15
N ASP A 154 -7.69 -0.97 0.10
CA ASP A 154 -8.79 -0.24 -0.54
C ASP A 154 -10.11 -0.35 0.26
N ASP A 155 -11.15 0.35 -0.19
CA ASP A 155 -12.45 0.38 0.49
C ASP A 155 -13.23 -0.95 0.38
N SER A 156 -12.80 -1.87 -0.48
CA SER A 156 -13.33 -3.24 -0.57
C SER A 156 -12.65 -4.21 0.40
N GLY A 157 -11.56 -3.81 1.05
CA GLY A 157 -10.73 -4.64 1.92
C GLY A 157 -9.61 -5.40 1.20
N ALA A 158 -9.37 -5.13 -0.07
CA ALA A 158 -8.26 -5.71 -0.82
C ALA A 158 -6.96 -4.96 -0.50
N VAL A 159 -5.89 -5.69 -0.23
CA VAL A 159 -4.56 -5.10 -0.02
C VAL A 159 -3.95 -4.78 -1.38
N ARG A 160 -3.75 -3.51 -1.66
CA ARG A 160 -3.23 -3.00 -2.94
C ARG A 160 -1.78 -2.54 -2.86
N ALA A 161 -1.31 -2.22 -1.66
CA ALA A 161 0.06 -1.78 -1.44
C ALA A 161 0.58 -2.25 -0.09
N LEU A 162 1.90 -2.36 0.02
CA LEU A 162 2.59 -2.63 1.28
C LEU A 162 3.52 -1.46 1.59
N SER A 163 3.60 -1.07 2.85
CA SER A 163 4.56 -0.07 3.29
C SER A 163 5.82 -0.73 3.85
N TRP A 164 6.98 -0.19 3.49
CA TRP A 164 8.26 -0.57 4.11
C TRP A 164 8.60 0.27 5.34
N GLN A 165 7.69 1.16 5.75
CA GLN A 165 7.88 2.07 6.87
C GLN A 165 6.71 2.00 7.83
N ALA A 166 7.02 2.09 9.11
CA ALA A 166 6.07 2.42 10.15
C ALA A 166 6.53 3.73 10.80
N SER A 167 5.75 4.79 10.63
CA SER A 167 6.11 6.13 11.11
C SER A 167 5.15 6.57 12.22
N PRO A 168 5.34 6.08 13.46
CA PRO A 168 4.51 6.50 14.59
C PRO A 168 4.77 7.98 14.89
N GLY A 169 3.70 8.71 15.20
CA GLY A 169 3.83 10.07 15.73
C GLY A 169 4.41 10.04 17.14
N SER A 170 5.36 10.95 17.42
CA SER A 170 5.93 11.11 18.75
C SER A 170 6.35 12.55 19.01
N ILE A 171 6.44 12.92 20.28
CA ILE A 171 6.99 14.19 20.71
C ILE A 171 8.46 13.99 21.05
N LEU A 172 9.35 14.63 20.29
CA LEU A 172 10.76 14.73 20.63
C LEU A 172 10.97 15.97 21.49
N TYR A 173 11.68 15.81 22.60
CA TYR A 173 11.90 16.91 23.52
C TYR A 173 13.37 17.03 23.99
N ARG A 174 13.75 18.24 24.38
CA ARG A 174 15.03 18.51 24.99
C ARG A 174 14.98 18.11 26.47
N ARG A 175 15.76 17.09 26.84
CA ARG A 175 15.78 16.52 28.19
C ARG A 175 16.23 17.53 29.24
N ASP A 176 17.20 18.38 28.90
CA ASP A 176 17.70 19.44 29.78
C ASP A 176 16.60 20.45 30.12
N LEU A 177 15.83 20.89 29.13
CA LEU A 177 14.72 21.82 29.33
C LEU A 177 13.55 21.15 30.07
N ALA A 178 13.23 19.91 29.77
CA ALA A 178 12.20 19.17 30.50
C ALA A 178 12.56 19.05 31.98
N LYS A 179 13.80 18.72 32.30
CA LYS A 179 14.27 18.63 33.68
C LYS A 179 14.19 19.97 34.41
N GLU A 180 14.58 21.06 33.74
CA GLU A 180 14.54 22.41 34.32
C GLU A 180 13.09 22.90 34.58
N VAL A 181 12.19 22.67 33.62
CA VAL A 181 10.85 23.28 33.61
C VAL A 181 9.78 22.35 34.19
N LEU A 182 9.84 21.07 33.84
CA LEU A 182 8.85 20.05 34.25
C LEU A 182 9.30 19.27 35.50
N GLY A 183 10.58 19.41 35.90
CA GLY A 183 11.17 18.73 37.06
C GLY A 183 11.67 17.33 36.79
N THR A 184 11.51 16.81 35.56
CA THR A 184 11.92 15.48 35.15
C THR A 184 12.43 15.48 33.71
N ASP A 185 13.32 14.54 33.39
CA ASP A 185 13.77 14.22 32.03
C ASP A 185 13.46 12.77 31.65
N ASP A 186 12.69 12.09 32.50
CA ASP A 186 12.20 10.74 32.23
C ASP A 186 11.06 10.78 31.20
N PRO A 187 11.12 9.96 30.11
CA PRO A 187 10.13 10.00 29.06
C PRO A 187 8.71 9.69 29.50
N ASP A 188 8.53 8.74 30.43
CA ASP A 188 7.22 8.33 30.90
C ASP A 188 6.59 9.41 31.76
N GLU A 189 7.39 10.05 32.64
CA GLU A 189 6.92 11.16 33.46
C GLU A 189 6.63 12.41 32.62
N VAL A 190 7.45 12.71 31.60
CA VAL A 190 7.18 13.79 30.66
C VAL A 190 5.89 13.50 29.86
N SER A 191 5.70 12.27 29.41
CA SER A 191 4.49 11.85 28.70
C SER A 191 3.23 12.06 29.56
N GLN A 192 3.29 11.73 30.86
CA GLN A 192 2.18 11.98 31.78
C GLN A 192 1.83 13.47 31.92
N GLN A 193 2.83 14.34 31.87
CA GLN A 193 2.63 15.79 31.93
C GLN A 193 2.17 16.43 30.63
N LEU A 194 2.17 15.66 29.52
CA LEU A 194 1.78 16.12 28.18
C LEU A 194 0.61 15.31 27.58
N ASN A 195 -0.08 14.53 28.38
CA ASN A 195 -1.07 13.54 27.93
C ASN A 195 -2.43 14.11 27.47
N SER A 196 -2.61 15.41 27.55
CA SER A 196 -3.84 16.07 27.10
C SER A 196 -3.57 17.50 26.65
N ASN A 197 -4.49 18.09 25.89
CA ASN A 197 -4.39 19.50 25.49
C ASN A 197 -4.32 20.45 26.69
N ALA A 198 -5.04 20.17 27.76
CA ALA A 198 -5.00 20.96 29.00
C ALA A 198 -3.62 20.85 29.67
N ALA A 199 -3.10 19.64 29.82
CA ALA A 199 -1.77 19.42 30.38
C ALA A 199 -0.65 20.06 29.54
N MET A 200 -0.77 20.02 28.22
CA MET A 200 0.16 20.71 27.33
C MET A 200 0.10 22.23 27.47
N LEU A 201 -1.09 22.82 27.67
CA LEU A 201 -1.22 24.26 27.92
C LEU A 201 -0.58 24.66 29.28
N ASP A 202 -0.78 23.85 30.33
CA ASP A 202 -0.15 24.08 31.63
C ASP A 202 1.39 23.97 31.53
N ALA A 203 1.88 22.98 30.80
CA ALA A 203 3.32 22.85 30.55
C ALA A 203 3.84 24.06 29.75
N ALA A 204 3.13 24.48 28.69
CA ALA A 204 3.53 25.63 27.88
C ALA A 204 3.60 26.93 28.69
N ALA A 205 2.71 27.12 29.67
CA ALA A 205 2.78 28.25 30.59
C ALA A 205 4.07 28.22 31.41
N LYS A 206 4.44 27.06 31.98
CA LYS A 206 5.72 26.91 32.73
C LYS A 206 6.94 27.19 31.86
N PHE A 207 6.97 26.72 30.61
CA PHE A 207 8.06 27.04 29.66
C PHE A 207 8.09 28.54 29.35
N SER A 208 6.95 29.18 29.17
CA SER A 208 6.85 30.62 28.92
C SER A 208 7.37 31.46 30.06
N GLU A 209 7.13 31.08 31.31
CA GLU A 209 7.69 31.76 32.50
C GLU A 209 9.23 31.72 32.53
N LYS A 210 9.83 30.72 31.91
CA LYS A 210 11.29 30.63 31.70
C LYS A 210 11.79 31.31 30.43
N GLY A 211 10.93 31.96 29.67
CA GLY A 211 11.27 32.58 28.39
C GLY A 211 11.54 31.59 27.27
N VAL A 212 11.12 30.34 27.42
CA VAL A 212 11.30 29.26 26.44
C VAL A 212 9.96 28.98 25.75
N LYS A 213 9.99 28.83 24.44
CA LYS A 213 8.83 28.34 23.68
C LYS A 213 8.79 26.84 23.69
N MET A 214 7.63 26.26 24.05
CA MET A 214 7.45 24.81 24.12
C MET A 214 7.51 24.15 22.74
N PHE A 215 6.91 24.78 21.71
CA PHE A 215 6.90 24.33 20.32
C PHE A 215 7.63 25.33 19.42
N ALA A 216 8.31 24.84 18.40
CA ALA A 216 9.01 25.65 17.42
C ALA A 216 8.05 26.44 16.53
N SER A 217 6.90 25.81 16.18
CA SER A 217 5.89 26.41 15.32
C SER A 217 4.48 25.95 15.68
N TRP A 218 3.47 26.65 15.17
CA TRP A 218 2.06 26.21 15.24
C TRP A 218 1.83 24.90 14.43
N GLN A 219 2.67 24.66 13.41
CA GLN A 219 2.59 23.48 12.57
C GLN A 219 2.77 22.18 13.38
N ASP A 220 3.66 22.20 14.38
CA ASP A 220 3.91 21.04 15.24
C ASP A 220 2.66 20.68 16.03
N ILE A 221 1.95 21.68 16.56
CA ILE A 221 0.69 21.49 17.28
C ILE A 221 -0.39 20.97 16.33
N MET A 222 -0.46 21.54 15.13
CA MET A 222 -1.45 21.16 14.13
C MET A 222 -1.27 19.71 13.67
N ASN A 223 -0.03 19.27 13.41
CA ASN A 223 0.26 17.90 13.04
C ASN A 223 -0.17 16.91 14.12
N MET A 224 0.05 17.23 15.38
CA MET A 224 -0.44 16.43 16.50
C MET A 224 -1.97 16.30 16.52
N GLN A 225 -2.68 17.43 16.34
CA GLN A 225 -4.14 17.43 16.34
C GLN A 225 -4.69 16.66 15.13
N PHE A 226 -4.05 16.76 13.97
CA PHE A 226 -4.47 16.04 12.78
C PHE A 226 -4.25 14.54 12.91
N SER A 227 -3.16 14.11 13.52
CA SER A 227 -2.88 12.70 13.76
C SER A 227 -3.83 12.04 14.76
N ASN A 228 -4.43 12.82 15.66
CA ASN A 228 -5.33 12.34 16.72
C ASN A 228 -6.82 12.44 16.37
N ARG A 229 -7.18 12.87 15.17
CA ARG A 229 -8.59 12.97 14.81
C ARG A 229 -9.17 11.58 14.51
N GLU A 230 -10.41 11.38 14.90
CA GLU A 230 -11.17 10.13 14.73
C GLU A 230 -11.88 10.05 13.37
N GLN A 231 -12.07 11.19 12.71
CA GLN A 231 -12.80 11.28 11.45
C GLN A 231 -11.95 11.95 10.35
N PRO A 232 -12.07 11.54 9.10
CA PRO A 232 -11.44 12.23 7.98
C PRO A 232 -12.01 13.66 7.81
N TRP A 233 -11.33 14.49 6.99
CA TRP A 233 -11.80 15.83 6.68
C TRP A 233 -13.07 15.83 5.83
N VAL A 234 -13.23 14.83 4.99
CA VAL A 234 -14.37 14.62 4.10
C VAL A 234 -14.98 13.29 4.45
N VAL A 235 -16.28 13.26 4.68
CA VAL A 235 -17.07 12.08 4.99
C VAL A 235 -18.20 12.05 3.97
N ASP A 236 -18.42 10.93 3.33
CA ASP A 236 -19.55 10.66 2.44
C ASP A 236 -19.68 11.62 1.23
N ASP A 237 -18.62 11.71 0.41
CA ASP A 237 -18.67 12.40 -0.88
C ASP A 237 -19.13 11.47 -2.01
#